data_348bce43af83e15643e657e42038010e
#
_entry.id   348bce43af83e15643e657e42038010e
#
_cell.length_a   1.000
_cell.length_b   1.000
_cell.length_c   1.000
_cell.angle_alpha   90.00
_cell.angle_beta   90.00
_cell.angle_gamma   90.00
#
_symmetry.space_group_name_H-M   'P 1'
#
loop_
_entity.id
_entity.type
_entity.pdbx_description
1 polymer ?
#
loop_
_entity_poly.entity_id
_entity_poly.type
_entity_poly.pdbx_seq_one_letter_code
_entity_poly.pdbx_strand_id
1 'polypeptide(L)'
;MARRLYPLGIQTFAEIIRRKMVCVDKTAYVWNMAATGKFYFLSRPIVARYATIVVMALMCVHTEAGAQTRSQLRDSLKVAADRLAYSPDSTDLRLKKAGYNLRLEQWAYAQDEYDYILKREPCNPAALFCRAYTNEKLHRDDFARRDYESLLTVVPGHFEGQLGLALLNQKSKRHTEALDQINRLVTQYPDNAVAYAARAGIEMEQGMVALAIFDYEEAIKRDSTNTEYRIDYTDALIRDRRTAEARKQLDELVRMGVARASLRDFYKRAK
;
A
#
# COMPACT_ATOMS: atom_id res chain seq x y z
N MET A 1 4.59 -36.76 9.11
CA MET A 1 3.66 -36.41 8.00
C MET A 1 3.13 -34.99 8.18
N ALA A 2 3.88 -33.97 7.76
CA ALA A 2 3.42 -32.57 7.82
C ALA A 2 3.89 -31.85 6.53
N ARG A 3 3.39 -32.32 5.38
CA ARG A 3 3.82 -31.83 4.05
C ARG A 3 2.75 -31.04 3.29
N ARG A 4 1.72 -30.50 3.96
CA ARG A 4 0.57 -29.92 3.24
C ARG A 4 0.16 -28.49 3.62
N LEU A 5 1.01 -27.70 4.30
CA LEU A 5 0.57 -26.39 4.80
C LEU A 5 1.18 -25.17 4.12
N TYR A 6 2.11 -25.32 3.15
CA TYR A 6 2.72 -24.15 2.52
C TYR A 6 2.96 -24.35 1.03
N PRO A 7 2.20 -23.70 0.15
CA PRO A 7 2.48 -23.71 -1.28
C PRO A 7 3.72 -22.86 -1.58
N LEU A 8 4.65 -23.41 -2.33
CA LEU A 8 5.80 -22.76 -2.98
C LEU A 8 6.88 -22.07 -2.11
N GLY A 9 6.54 -21.38 -1.02
CA GLY A 9 7.51 -20.61 -0.23
C GLY A 9 8.45 -21.46 0.62
N ILE A 10 8.01 -22.62 1.11
CA ILE A 10 8.77 -23.40 2.10
C ILE A 10 9.95 -24.15 1.51
N GLN A 11 9.88 -24.64 0.29
CA GLN A 11 11.04 -25.30 -0.30
C GLN A 11 12.20 -24.32 -0.51
N THR A 12 11.90 -23.11 -0.94
CA THR A 12 12.88 -22.02 -1.09
C THR A 12 13.37 -21.54 0.28
N PHE A 13 12.48 -21.49 1.27
CA PHE A 13 12.78 -21.07 2.64
C PHE A 13 13.66 -22.08 3.39
N ALA A 14 13.36 -23.38 3.26
CA ALA A 14 14.20 -24.43 3.84
C ALA A 14 15.62 -24.43 3.24
N GLU A 15 15.76 -24.00 1.99
CA GLU A 15 17.05 -23.87 1.31
C GLU A 15 17.81 -22.62 1.75
N ILE A 16 17.12 -21.51 2.01
CA ILE A 16 17.68 -20.28 2.60
C ILE A 16 18.22 -20.55 4.00
N ILE A 17 17.48 -21.29 4.84
CA ILE A 17 17.93 -21.69 6.18
C ILE A 17 19.11 -22.65 6.10
N ARG A 18 19.10 -23.61 5.18
CA ARG A 18 20.17 -24.59 4.99
C ARG A 18 21.47 -23.93 4.52
N ARG A 19 21.40 -22.80 3.82
CA ARG A 19 22.55 -21.99 3.37
C ARG A 19 23.00 -20.95 4.42
N LYS A 20 22.51 -21.01 5.67
CA LYS A 20 22.82 -20.05 6.75
C LYS A 20 22.48 -18.58 6.41
N MET A 21 21.58 -18.33 5.48
CA MET A 21 21.00 -17.02 5.25
C MET A 21 19.84 -16.87 6.23
N VAL A 22 20.08 -16.17 7.34
CA VAL A 22 19.10 -16.01 8.43
C VAL A 22 18.06 -14.99 8.04
N CYS A 23 17.04 -15.41 7.30
CA CYS A 23 15.78 -14.69 7.17
C CYS A 23 14.73 -15.46 7.97
N VAL A 24 14.42 -15.01 9.16
CA VAL A 24 13.36 -15.61 9.98
C VAL A 24 12.03 -15.01 9.54
N ASP A 25 11.22 -15.85 8.90
CA ASP A 25 9.96 -15.45 8.30
C ASP A 25 8.81 -15.45 9.31
N LYS A 26 8.20 -14.28 9.52
CA LYS A 26 6.87 -14.13 10.08
C LYS A 26 5.84 -13.67 9.02
N THR A 27 6.12 -13.91 7.74
CA THR A 27 5.30 -13.48 6.59
C THR A 27 3.89 -14.09 6.61
N ALA A 28 3.67 -15.25 7.23
CA ALA A 28 2.33 -15.79 7.44
C ALA A 28 1.44 -14.83 8.24
N TYR A 29 2.03 -14.03 9.13
CA TYR A 29 1.32 -13.00 9.90
C TYR A 29 0.91 -11.81 9.02
N VAL A 30 1.81 -11.35 8.17
CA VAL A 30 1.59 -10.24 7.23
C VAL A 30 0.56 -10.63 6.16
N TRP A 31 0.63 -11.88 5.68
CA TRP A 31 -0.27 -12.41 4.66
C TRP A 31 -1.74 -12.55 5.13
N ASN A 32 -1.97 -12.99 6.36
CA ASN A 32 -3.32 -13.05 6.95
C ASN A 32 -3.95 -11.66 7.20
N MET A 33 -3.16 -10.61 7.24
CA MET A 33 -3.61 -9.25 7.49
C MET A 33 -4.10 -8.53 6.24
N ALA A 34 -3.51 -8.82 5.10
CA ALA A 34 -3.92 -8.28 3.80
C ALA A 34 -5.28 -8.85 3.34
N ALA A 35 -5.66 -10.04 3.83
CA ALA A 35 -6.85 -10.75 3.36
C ALA A 35 -8.18 -10.31 4.02
N THR A 36 -8.18 -9.50 5.08
CA THR A 36 -9.39 -9.26 5.90
C THR A 36 -9.79 -7.79 6.10
N GLY A 37 -9.10 -6.80 5.51
CA GLY A 37 -9.29 -5.39 5.80
C GLY A 37 -10.26 -4.62 4.89
N LYS A 38 -11.23 -3.91 5.46
CA LYS A 38 -12.06 -2.89 4.80
C LYS A 38 -11.46 -1.50 5.07
N PHE A 39 -11.33 -0.64 4.04
CA PHE A 39 -10.62 0.64 4.10
C PHE A 39 -11.48 1.85 3.71
N TYR A 40 -11.21 3.03 4.29
CA TYR A 40 -11.83 4.32 3.98
C TYR A 40 -10.78 5.38 3.63
N PHE A 41 -11.06 6.22 2.62
CA PHE A 41 -10.14 7.24 2.10
C PHE A 41 -10.69 8.65 2.04
N LEU A 42 -9.81 9.65 2.24
CA LEU A 42 -10.03 11.08 2.04
C LEU A 42 -9.15 11.61 0.89
N SER A 43 -9.69 12.57 0.13
CA SER A 43 -9.19 13.09 -1.13
C SER A 43 -7.76 13.65 -1.13
N ARG A 44 -6.86 12.97 -1.86
CA ARG A 44 -5.50 13.46 -2.24
C ARG A 44 -5.11 12.90 -3.62
N PRO A 45 -4.05 13.42 -4.30
CA PRO A 45 -3.63 12.94 -5.62
C PRO A 45 -3.51 11.41 -5.69
N ILE A 46 -3.86 10.84 -6.82
CA ILE A 46 -4.08 9.40 -7.04
C ILE A 46 -2.91 8.55 -6.49
N VAL A 47 -1.68 8.90 -6.81
CA VAL A 47 -0.48 8.17 -6.36
C VAL A 47 -0.31 8.20 -4.83
N ALA A 48 -0.60 9.34 -4.18
CA ALA A 48 -0.51 9.44 -2.73
C ALA A 48 -1.56 8.61 -1.99
N ARG A 49 -2.73 8.34 -2.60
CA ARG A 49 -3.80 7.51 -2.03
C ARG A 49 -3.38 6.05 -1.91
N TYR A 50 -2.82 5.47 -2.97
CA TYR A 50 -2.45 4.05 -2.97
C TYR A 50 -1.30 3.74 -2.01
N ALA A 51 -0.31 4.62 -1.89
CA ALA A 51 0.76 4.46 -0.91
C ALA A 51 0.23 4.44 0.54
N THR A 52 -0.85 5.17 0.84
CA THR A 52 -1.47 5.20 2.17
C THR A 52 -2.26 3.92 2.48
N ILE A 53 -2.92 3.29 1.48
CA ILE A 53 -3.65 2.02 1.61
C ILE A 53 -2.73 0.92 2.12
N VAL A 54 -1.59 0.81 1.50
CA VAL A 54 -0.62 -0.26 1.75
C VAL A 54 -0.10 -0.25 3.18
N VAL A 55 0.13 0.92 3.77
CA VAL A 55 0.64 1.04 5.15
C VAL A 55 -0.44 0.82 6.20
N MET A 56 -1.68 1.26 5.93
CA MET A 56 -2.79 0.97 6.84
C MET A 56 -3.07 -0.52 6.96
N ALA A 57 -2.93 -1.28 5.87
CA ALA A 57 -3.09 -2.75 5.90
C ALA A 57 -2.10 -3.44 6.86
N LEU A 58 -0.86 -2.98 6.91
CA LEU A 58 0.17 -3.52 7.81
C LEU A 58 -0.02 -3.12 9.28
N MET A 59 -0.69 -2.02 9.55
CA MET A 59 -0.88 -1.50 10.90
C MET A 59 -2.17 -1.99 11.59
N CYS A 60 -3.10 -2.61 10.85
CA CYS A 60 -4.38 -3.10 11.39
C CYS A 60 -4.28 -4.41 12.21
N VAL A 61 -3.10 -4.88 12.56
CA VAL A 61 -2.89 -6.23 13.12
C VAL A 61 -3.36 -6.46 14.53
N HIS A 62 -3.67 -5.48 15.28
CA HIS A 62 -4.13 -5.71 16.66
C HIS A 62 -5.01 -4.59 17.20
N THR A 63 -6.11 -4.22 16.51
CA THR A 63 -7.17 -3.51 17.25
C THR A 63 -8.52 -3.79 16.64
N GLU A 64 -9.43 -4.26 17.48
CA GLU A 64 -10.86 -4.17 17.27
C GLU A 64 -11.25 -2.79 16.74
N ALA A 65 -12.22 -2.77 15.85
CA ALA A 65 -12.68 -1.66 15.06
C ALA A 65 -12.90 -0.35 15.87
N GLY A 66 -11.91 0.51 15.87
CA GLY A 66 -12.01 1.89 16.36
C GLY A 66 -10.75 2.64 15.95
N ALA A 67 -10.90 3.74 15.20
CA ALA A 67 -9.78 4.63 14.93
C ALA A 67 -9.22 5.16 16.25
N GLN A 68 -8.05 4.67 16.67
CA GLN A 68 -7.38 5.17 17.86
C GLN A 68 -7.15 6.68 17.73
N THR A 69 -7.56 7.43 18.74
CA THR A 69 -7.29 8.86 18.80
C THR A 69 -5.77 9.11 18.89
N ARG A 70 -5.34 10.31 18.54
CA ARG A 70 -3.92 10.70 18.64
C ARG A 70 -3.37 10.55 20.07
N SER A 71 -4.23 10.73 21.10
CA SER A 71 -3.88 10.48 22.49
C SER A 71 -3.63 9.00 22.75
N GLN A 72 -4.57 8.13 22.38
CA GLN A 72 -4.44 6.68 22.53
C GLN A 72 -3.21 6.11 21.83
N LEU A 73 -2.85 6.68 20.67
CA LEU A 73 -1.61 6.29 19.96
C LEU A 73 -0.36 6.67 20.76
N ARG A 74 -0.34 7.84 21.39
CA ARG A 74 0.78 8.27 22.26
C ARG A 74 0.90 7.38 23.50
N ASP A 75 -0.22 7.00 24.10
CA ASP A 75 -0.24 6.10 25.25
C ASP A 75 0.28 4.72 24.86
N SER A 76 -0.15 4.20 23.70
CA SER A 76 0.35 2.94 23.15
C SER A 76 1.83 2.99 22.82
N LEU A 77 2.31 4.11 22.28
CA LEU A 77 3.73 4.34 22.02
C LEU A 77 4.56 4.33 23.31
N LYS A 78 4.06 4.99 24.36
CA LYS A 78 4.71 5.00 25.69
C LYS A 78 4.81 3.59 26.25
N VAL A 79 3.71 2.84 26.25
CA VAL A 79 3.70 1.44 26.72
C VAL A 79 4.69 0.56 25.90
N ALA A 80 4.76 0.75 24.59
CA ALA A 80 5.71 0.02 23.76
C ALA A 80 7.17 0.40 24.09
N ALA A 81 7.44 1.69 24.34
CA ALA A 81 8.75 2.17 24.72
C ALA A 81 9.17 1.64 26.10
N ASP A 82 8.27 1.67 27.09
CA ASP A 82 8.53 1.15 28.45
C ASP A 82 8.83 -0.36 28.40
N ARG A 83 8.07 -1.14 27.64
CA ARG A 83 8.34 -2.57 27.46
C ARG A 83 9.67 -2.83 26.74
N LEU A 84 10.01 -2.00 25.77
CA LEU A 84 11.28 -2.10 25.06
C LEU A 84 12.49 -1.85 25.97
N ALA A 85 12.35 -1.04 27.02
CA ALA A 85 13.40 -0.84 28.02
C ALA A 85 13.78 -2.13 28.75
N TYR A 86 12.82 -3.06 28.97
CA TYR A 86 13.07 -4.37 29.56
C TYR A 86 13.51 -5.43 28.56
N SER A 87 13.23 -5.22 27.26
CA SER A 87 13.56 -6.16 26.19
C SER A 87 14.11 -5.40 24.96
N PRO A 88 15.28 -4.78 25.06
CA PRO A 88 15.80 -3.82 24.07
C PRO A 88 16.03 -4.45 22.68
N ASP A 89 16.20 -5.75 22.62
CA ASP A 89 16.46 -6.47 21.38
C ASP A 89 15.19 -7.08 20.73
N SER A 90 14.01 -6.83 21.30
CA SER A 90 12.77 -7.36 20.78
C SER A 90 12.35 -6.70 19.47
N THR A 91 12.52 -7.40 18.36
CA THR A 91 12.07 -6.96 17.02
C THR A 91 10.57 -6.65 16.99
N ASP A 92 9.73 -7.47 17.64
CA ASP A 92 8.28 -7.26 17.68
C ASP A 92 7.90 -5.95 18.40
N LEU A 93 8.56 -5.63 19.51
CA LEU A 93 8.31 -4.38 20.23
C LEU A 93 8.79 -3.17 19.45
N ARG A 94 9.94 -3.28 18.76
CA ARG A 94 10.44 -2.22 17.87
C ARG A 94 9.52 -1.98 16.69
N LEU A 95 9.04 -3.03 16.04
CA LEU A 95 8.05 -2.92 14.95
C LEU A 95 6.77 -2.23 15.44
N LYS A 96 6.26 -2.59 16.63
CA LYS A 96 5.10 -1.92 17.23
C LYS A 96 5.36 -0.44 17.51
N LYS A 97 6.49 -0.13 18.14
CA LYS A 97 6.91 1.25 18.45
C LYS A 97 7.02 2.08 17.17
N ALA A 98 7.71 1.54 16.16
CA ALA A 98 7.84 2.16 14.85
C ALA A 98 6.48 2.39 14.18
N GLY A 99 5.58 1.41 14.26
CA GLY A 99 4.21 1.53 13.74
C GLY A 99 3.41 2.64 14.41
N TYR A 100 3.53 2.83 15.71
CA TYR A 100 2.90 3.98 16.39
C TYR A 100 3.51 5.31 15.96
N ASN A 101 4.85 5.37 15.80
CA ASN A 101 5.53 6.56 15.28
C ASN A 101 5.04 6.90 13.86
N LEU A 102 4.89 5.91 12.95
CA LEU A 102 4.33 6.13 11.62
C LEU A 102 2.92 6.73 11.67
N ARG A 103 2.03 6.18 12.52
CA ARG A 103 0.66 6.68 12.67
C ARG A 103 0.60 8.09 13.28
N LEU A 104 1.61 8.46 14.04
CA LEU A 104 1.79 9.80 14.61
C LEU A 104 2.53 10.75 13.65
N GLU A 105 2.91 10.30 12.46
CA GLU A 105 3.69 11.04 11.47
C GLU A 105 5.10 11.41 11.98
N GLN A 106 5.61 10.67 12.93
CA GLN A 106 6.95 10.82 13.51
C GLN A 106 7.97 10.00 12.69
N TRP A 107 8.14 10.38 11.44
CA TRP A 107 8.87 9.59 10.43
C TRP A 107 10.32 9.27 10.83
N ALA A 108 11.06 10.25 11.39
CA ALA A 108 12.45 10.04 11.80
C ALA A 108 12.56 8.98 12.91
N TYR A 109 11.70 9.06 13.93
CA TYR A 109 11.69 8.06 15.00
C TYR A 109 11.28 6.67 14.52
N ALA A 110 10.38 6.57 13.55
CA ALA A 110 10.05 5.30 12.93
C ALA A 110 11.25 4.73 12.17
N GLN A 111 11.97 5.56 11.40
CA GLN A 111 13.16 5.17 10.67
C GLN A 111 14.23 4.60 11.59
N ASP A 112 14.52 5.26 12.70
CA ASP A 112 15.56 4.80 13.67
C ASP A 112 15.28 3.37 14.16
N GLU A 113 14.01 3.05 14.44
CA GLU A 113 13.63 1.69 14.85
C GLU A 113 13.78 0.67 13.72
N TYR A 114 13.41 1.01 12.48
CA TYR A 114 13.60 0.12 11.34
C TYR A 114 15.07 -0.08 11.01
N ASP A 115 15.88 0.96 11.11
CA ASP A 115 17.35 0.88 10.93
C ASP A 115 17.97 -0.06 11.96
N TYR A 116 17.53 0.03 13.22
CA TYR A 116 17.98 -0.89 14.26
C TYR A 116 17.61 -2.34 13.94
N ILE A 117 16.38 -2.60 13.50
CA ILE A 117 15.92 -3.94 13.14
C ILE A 117 16.74 -4.47 11.97
N LEU A 118 16.88 -3.69 10.89
CA LEU A 118 17.54 -4.13 9.67
C LEU A 118 19.05 -4.28 9.80
N LYS A 119 19.69 -3.64 10.79
CA LYS A 119 21.08 -3.89 11.15
C LYS A 119 21.29 -5.30 11.72
N ARG A 120 20.28 -5.88 12.37
CA ARG A 120 20.32 -7.22 12.99
C ARG A 120 19.66 -8.29 12.12
N GLU A 121 18.58 -7.91 11.47
CA GLU A 121 17.76 -8.75 10.60
C GLU A 121 17.65 -8.10 9.21
N PRO A 122 18.71 -8.13 8.37
CA PRO A 122 18.73 -7.39 7.09
C PRO A 122 17.64 -7.77 6.11
N CYS A 123 17.08 -8.98 6.26
CA CYS A 123 16.02 -9.52 5.41
C CYS A 123 14.63 -9.47 6.07
N ASN A 124 14.43 -8.67 7.14
CA ASN A 124 13.11 -8.58 7.78
C ASN A 124 12.11 -7.87 6.85
N PRO A 125 11.10 -8.58 6.30
CA PRO A 125 10.24 -8.00 5.26
C PRO A 125 9.40 -6.84 5.77
N ALA A 126 8.89 -6.94 7.01
CA ALA A 126 8.08 -5.89 7.61
C ALA A 126 8.89 -4.60 7.81
N ALA A 127 10.13 -4.72 8.28
CA ALA A 127 11.01 -3.58 8.48
C ALA A 127 11.43 -2.95 7.14
N LEU A 128 11.76 -3.77 6.11
CA LEU A 128 12.08 -3.28 4.77
C LEU A 128 10.92 -2.49 4.17
N PHE A 129 9.72 -3.08 4.20
CA PHE A 129 8.53 -2.43 3.66
C PHE A 129 8.21 -1.11 4.37
N CYS A 130 8.15 -1.13 5.70
CA CYS A 130 7.81 0.05 6.48
C CYS A 130 8.90 1.14 6.40
N ARG A 131 10.18 0.75 6.29
CA ARG A 131 11.27 1.72 6.10
C ARG A 131 11.22 2.33 4.71
N ALA A 132 10.91 1.55 3.67
CA ALA A 132 10.70 2.08 2.33
C ALA A 132 9.62 3.18 2.33
N TYR A 133 8.47 2.89 2.92
CA TYR A 133 7.40 3.88 3.06
C TYR A 133 7.83 5.10 3.88
N THR A 134 8.55 4.90 4.98
CA THR A 134 9.07 5.99 5.80
C THR A 134 10.01 6.88 5.00
N ASN A 135 10.90 6.27 4.20
CA ASN A 135 11.80 6.99 3.31
C ASN A 135 11.05 7.80 2.25
N GLU A 136 9.95 7.29 1.69
CA GLU A 136 9.08 8.08 0.79
C GLU A 136 8.49 9.31 1.47
N LYS A 137 8.05 9.19 2.73
CA LYS A 137 7.52 10.32 3.52
C LYS A 137 8.60 11.37 3.85
N LEU A 138 9.84 10.92 3.97
CA LEU A 138 11.01 11.78 4.16
C LEU A 138 11.61 12.30 2.86
N HIS A 139 10.96 12.04 1.70
CA HIS A 139 11.46 12.41 0.36
C HIS A 139 12.83 11.83 0.02
N ARG A 140 13.12 10.65 0.55
CA ARG A 140 14.36 9.89 0.31
C ARG A 140 14.10 8.77 -0.68
N ASP A 141 13.68 9.12 -1.88
CA ASP A 141 13.13 8.19 -2.87
C ASP A 141 14.13 7.08 -3.28
N ASP A 142 15.44 7.36 -3.34
CA ASP A 142 16.44 6.34 -3.65
C ASP A 142 16.63 5.30 -2.53
N PHE A 143 16.50 5.71 -1.27
CA PHE A 143 16.52 4.76 -0.14
C PHE A 143 15.25 3.92 -0.11
N ALA A 144 14.09 4.53 -0.34
CA ALA A 144 12.82 3.83 -0.45
C ALA A 144 12.87 2.75 -1.54
N ARG A 145 13.42 3.08 -2.71
CA ARG A 145 13.59 2.14 -3.82
C ARG A 145 14.43 0.92 -3.42
N ARG A 146 15.61 1.15 -2.82
CA ARG A 146 16.49 0.06 -2.38
C ARG A 146 15.80 -0.86 -1.38
N ASP A 147 15.01 -0.30 -0.47
CA ASP A 147 14.28 -1.08 0.52
C ASP A 147 13.17 -1.92 -0.12
N TYR A 148 12.42 -1.37 -1.10
CA TYR A 148 11.44 -2.14 -1.87
C TYR A 148 12.10 -3.23 -2.72
N GLU A 149 13.20 -2.93 -3.39
CA GLU A 149 13.96 -3.92 -4.17
C GLU A 149 14.50 -5.04 -3.27
N SER A 150 15.03 -4.70 -2.10
CA SER A 150 15.47 -5.67 -1.09
C SER A 150 14.32 -6.53 -0.59
N LEU A 151 13.16 -5.91 -0.29
CA LEU A 151 11.95 -6.63 0.08
C LEU A 151 11.54 -7.64 -1.00
N LEU A 152 11.53 -7.23 -2.27
CA LEU A 152 11.11 -8.09 -3.38
C LEU A 152 12.14 -9.18 -3.71
N THR A 153 13.40 -9.01 -3.29
CA THR A 153 14.39 -10.09 -3.32
C THR A 153 14.08 -11.17 -2.28
N VAL A 154 13.59 -10.76 -1.10
CA VAL A 154 13.21 -11.68 -0.01
C VAL A 154 11.84 -12.31 -0.24
N VAL A 155 10.87 -11.50 -0.67
CA VAL A 155 9.47 -11.89 -0.92
C VAL A 155 9.03 -11.39 -2.30
N PRO A 156 9.36 -12.11 -3.39
CA PRO A 156 9.06 -11.65 -4.76
C PRO A 156 7.57 -11.39 -5.03
N GLY A 157 6.68 -12.13 -4.36
CA GLY A 157 5.23 -11.99 -4.46
C GLY A 157 4.60 -11.00 -3.48
N HIS A 158 5.37 -10.06 -2.91
CA HIS A 158 4.80 -9.08 -1.99
C HIS A 158 4.05 -8.00 -2.79
N PHE A 159 2.72 -8.12 -2.83
CA PHE A 159 1.85 -7.23 -3.63
C PHE A 159 2.10 -5.75 -3.34
N GLU A 160 2.07 -5.37 -2.07
CA GLU A 160 2.23 -3.97 -1.65
C GLU A 160 3.65 -3.44 -1.94
N GLY A 161 4.66 -4.31 -1.85
CA GLY A 161 6.04 -3.94 -2.21
C GLY A 161 6.18 -3.67 -3.71
N GLN A 162 5.59 -4.52 -4.55
CA GLN A 162 5.55 -4.31 -6.00
C GLN A 162 4.78 -3.04 -6.36
N LEU A 163 3.62 -2.83 -5.74
CA LEU A 163 2.80 -1.64 -5.92
C LEU A 163 3.55 -0.37 -5.49
N GLY A 164 4.15 -0.39 -4.29
CA GLY A 164 4.93 0.74 -3.76
C GLY A 164 6.09 1.12 -4.68
N LEU A 165 6.82 0.12 -5.18
CA LEU A 165 7.93 0.35 -6.13
C LEU A 165 7.45 0.93 -7.47
N ALA A 166 6.32 0.45 -8.01
CA ALA A 166 5.74 0.99 -9.25
C ALA A 166 5.33 2.46 -9.08
N LEU A 167 4.62 2.78 -7.99
CA LEU A 167 4.19 4.14 -7.68
C LEU A 167 5.38 5.09 -7.41
N LEU A 168 6.41 4.60 -6.72
CA LEU A 168 7.64 5.34 -6.47
C LEU A 168 8.39 5.66 -7.78
N ASN A 169 8.44 4.69 -8.71
CA ASN A 169 9.03 4.91 -10.03
C ASN A 169 8.24 5.95 -10.84
N GLN A 170 6.91 5.90 -10.82
CA GLN A 170 6.07 6.92 -11.45
C GLN A 170 6.34 8.32 -10.85
N LYS A 171 6.34 8.44 -9.52
CA LYS A 171 6.67 9.68 -8.80
C LYS A 171 8.05 10.22 -9.18
N SER A 172 9.02 9.34 -9.35
CA SER A 172 10.41 9.67 -9.74
C SER A 172 10.59 9.86 -11.23
N LYS A 173 9.50 9.95 -12.03
CA LYS A 173 9.48 10.11 -13.48
C LYS A 173 10.17 8.96 -14.25
N ARG A 174 10.29 7.80 -13.65
CA ARG A 174 10.74 6.57 -14.29
C ARG A 174 9.53 5.85 -14.90
N HIS A 175 8.98 6.46 -15.94
CA HIS A 175 7.69 6.07 -16.50
C HIS A 175 7.67 4.66 -17.06
N THR A 176 8.73 4.25 -17.75
CA THR A 176 8.86 2.92 -18.35
C THR A 176 8.89 1.84 -17.27
N GLU A 177 9.75 2.01 -16.26
CA GLU A 177 9.87 1.06 -15.15
C GLU A 177 8.57 0.98 -14.34
N ALA A 178 7.88 2.11 -14.16
CA ALA A 178 6.58 2.13 -13.48
C ALA A 178 5.53 1.31 -14.24
N LEU A 179 5.43 1.50 -15.57
CA LEU A 179 4.49 0.72 -16.40
C LEU A 179 4.84 -0.76 -16.44
N ASP A 180 6.11 -1.11 -16.59
CA ASP A 180 6.54 -2.52 -16.61
C ASP A 180 6.19 -3.22 -15.29
N GLN A 181 6.43 -2.56 -14.17
CA GLN A 181 6.14 -3.12 -12.85
C GLN A 181 4.64 -3.26 -12.60
N ILE A 182 3.85 -2.23 -12.91
CA ILE A 182 2.42 -2.29 -12.67
C ILE A 182 1.71 -3.28 -13.62
N ASN A 183 2.21 -3.44 -14.87
CA ASN A 183 1.73 -4.45 -15.80
C ASN A 183 1.99 -5.87 -15.28
N ARG A 184 3.18 -6.12 -14.71
CA ARG A 184 3.48 -7.40 -14.05
C ARG A 184 2.56 -7.64 -12.87
N LEU A 185 2.29 -6.60 -12.06
CA LEU A 185 1.40 -6.70 -10.91
C LEU A 185 -0.03 -7.08 -11.34
N VAL A 186 -0.59 -6.43 -12.35
CA VAL A 186 -1.92 -6.77 -12.90
C VAL A 186 -1.94 -8.20 -13.45
N THR A 187 -0.87 -8.64 -14.13
CA THR A 187 -0.77 -10.00 -14.65
C THR A 187 -0.70 -11.05 -13.53
N GLN A 188 -0.01 -10.75 -12.44
CA GLN A 188 0.12 -11.66 -11.29
C GLN A 188 -1.14 -11.71 -10.44
N TYR A 189 -1.90 -10.61 -10.38
CA TYR A 189 -3.09 -10.45 -9.54
C TYR A 189 -4.31 -9.99 -10.37
N PRO A 190 -4.78 -10.82 -11.32
CA PRO A 190 -5.81 -10.41 -12.28
C PRO A 190 -7.18 -10.13 -11.65
N ASP A 191 -7.43 -10.62 -10.44
CA ASP A 191 -8.68 -10.37 -9.72
C ASP A 191 -8.60 -9.22 -8.71
N ASN A 192 -7.46 -8.54 -8.63
CA ASN A 192 -7.23 -7.49 -7.65
C ASN A 192 -7.59 -6.11 -8.23
N ALA A 193 -8.69 -5.53 -7.74
CA ALA A 193 -9.17 -4.20 -8.17
C ALA A 193 -8.12 -3.09 -7.96
N VAL A 194 -7.32 -3.17 -6.88
CA VAL A 194 -6.29 -2.17 -6.56
C VAL A 194 -5.20 -2.13 -7.65
N ALA A 195 -4.82 -3.29 -8.20
CA ALA A 195 -3.81 -3.36 -9.25
C ALA A 195 -4.25 -2.61 -10.51
N TYR A 196 -5.49 -2.81 -10.96
CA TYR A 196 -6.06 -2.09 -12.10
C TYR A 196 -6.20 -0.60 -11.83
N ALA A 197 -6.76 -0.22 -10.68
CA ALA A 197 -6.92 1.18 -10.32
C ALA A 197 -5.56 1.91 -10.20
N ALA A 198 -4.53 1.24 -9.69
CA ALA A 198 -3.19 1.81 -9.64
C ALA A 198 -2.55 1.97 -11.03
N ARG A 199 -2.76 0.99 -11.95
CA ARG A 199 -2.30 1.11 -13.33
C ARG A 199 -3.01 2.26 -14.04
N ALA A 200 -4.33 2.34 -13.90
CA ALA A 200 -5.10 3.46 -14.42
C ALA A 200 -4.59 4.82 -13.91
N GLY A 201 -4.24 4.91 -12.63
CA GLY A 201 -3.64 6.13 -12.05
C GLY A 201 -2.32 6.51 -12.70
N ILE A 202 -1.43 5.54 -12.92
CA ILE A 202 -0.16 5.75 -13.64
C ILE A 202 -0.41 6.19 -15.07
N GLU A 203 -1.33 5.53 -15.77
CA GLU A 203 -1.72 5.86 -17.15
C GLU A 203 -2.31 7.27 -17.27
N MET A 204 -3.16 7.66 -16.31
CA MET A 204 -3.71 9.03 -16.24
C MET A 204 -2.63 10.09 -16.11
N GLU A 205 -1.61 9.86 -15.27
CA GLU A 205 -0.49 10.77 -15.10
C GLU A 205 0.40 10.86 -16.35
N GLN A 206 0.46 9.78 -17.12
CA GLN A 206 1.20 9.73 -18.40
C GLN A 206 0.36 10.16 -19.61
N GLY A 207 -0.89 10.60 -19.39
CA GLY A 207 -1.78 11.08 -20.45
C GLY A 207 -2.42 9.99 -21.29
N MET A 208 -2.32 8.72 -20.90
CA MET A 208 -2.91 7.57 -21.59
C MET A 208 -4.37 7.35 -21.14
N VAL A 209 -5.21 8.39 -21.31
CA VAL A 209 -6.54 8.48 -20.74
C VAL A 209 -7.45 7.32 -21.17
N ALA A 210 -7.37 6.88 -22.42
CA ALA A 210 -8.22 5.80 -22.93
C ALA A 210 -7.90 4.45 -22.26
N LEU A 211 -6.63 4.16 -21.97
CA LEU A 211 -6.22 2.96 -21.24
C LEU A 211 -6.67 3.04 -19.79
N ALA A 212 -6.47 4.19 -19.15
CA ALA A 212 -6.91 4.41 -17.78
C ALA A 212 -8.43 4.22 -17.61
N ILE A 213 -9.24 4.65 -18.56
CA ILE A 213 -10.69 4.42 -18.57
C ILE A 213 -10.99 2.93 -18.51
N PHE A 214 -10.36 2.14 -19.39
CA PHE A 214 -10.53 0.69 -19.40
C PHE A 214 -10.15 0.05 -18.05
N ASP A 215 -9.03 0.44 -17.48
CA ASP A 215 -8.55 -0.12 -16.23
C ASP A 215 -9.41 0.29 -15.02
N TYR A 216 -9.94 1.51 -14.99
CA TYR A 216 -10.92 1.89 -13.96
C TYR A 216 -12.22 1.10 -14.08
N GLU A 217 -12.68 0.79 -15.31
CA GLU A 217 -13.83 -0.10 -15.50
C GLU A 217 -13.55 -1.50 -14.95
N GLU A 218 -12.37 -2.04 -15.22
CA GLU A 218 -11.96 -3.35 -14.68
C GLU A 218 -11.84 -3.33 -13.14
N ALA A 219 -11.35 -2.24 -12.54
CA ALA A 219 -11.32 -2.08 -11.10
C ALA A 219 -12.74 -2.02 -10.49
N ILE A 220 -13.64 -1.25 -11.09
CA ILE A 220 -15.06 -1.14 -10.66
C ILE A 220 -15.81 -2.46 -10.80
N LYS A 221 -15.52 -3.26 -11.84
CA LYS A 221 -16.13 -4.60 -12.00
C LYS A 221 -15.74 -5.55 -10.86
N ARG A 222 -14.51 -5.45 -10.35
CA ARG A 222 -13.99 -6.28 -9.25
C ARG A 222 -14.42 -5.79 -7.88
N ASP A 223 -14.49 -4.47 -7.69
CA ASP A 223 -15.00 -3.85 -6.47
C ASP A 223 -15.94 -2.68 -6.82
N SER A 224 -17.22 -3.03 -7.01
CA SER A 224 -18.26 -2.07 -7.38
C SER A 224 -18.67 -1.14 -6.24
N THR A 225 -18.27 -1.45 -5.01
CA THR A 225 -18.64 -0.68 -3.81
C THR A 225 -17.65 0.47 -3.53
N ASN A 226 -16.50 0.45 -4.16
CA ASN A 226 -15.47 1.45 -3.97
C ASN A 226 -15.79 2.74 -4.75
N THR A 227 -16.16 3.77 -4.00
CA THR A 227 -16.52 5.07 -4.58
C THR A 227 -15.30 5.82 -5.15
N GLU A 228 -14.09 5.54 -4.65
CA GLU A 228 -12.86 6.21 -5.12
C GLU A 228 -12.53 5.83 -6.56
N TYR A 229 -12.62 4.53 -6.90
CA TYR A 229 -12.41 4.09 -8.30
C TYR A 229 -13.39 4.75 -9.26
N ARG A 230 -14.63 4.94 -8.81
CA ARG A 230 -15.67 5.58 -9.63
C ARG A 230 -15.46 7.09 -9.75
N ILE A 231 -14.91 7.75 -8.71
CA ILE A 231 -14.52 9.17 -8.79
C ILE A 231 -13.36 9.35 -9.77
N ASP A 232 -12.34 8.51 -9.69
CA ASP A 232 -11.17 8.57 -10.56
C ASP A 232 -11.56 8.24 -12.02
N TYR A 233 -12.43 7.24 -12.22
CA TYR A 233 -13.04 6.92 -13.51
C TYR A 233 -13.81 8.13 -14.09
N THR A 234 -14.57 8.81 -13.25
CA THR A 234 -15.31 10.02 -13.67
C THR A 234 -14.35 11.13 -14.13
N ASP A 235 -13.22 11.32 -13.44
CA ASP A 235 -12.19 12.28 -13.85
C ASP A 235 -11.59 11.91 -15.21
N ALA A 236 -11.31 10.63 -15.43
CA ALA A 236 -10.81 10.12 -16.70
C ALA A 236 -11.81 10.37 -17.84
N LEU A 237 -13.10 10.10 -17.63
CA LEU A 237 -14.16 10.37 -18.61
C LEU A 237 -14.29 11.87 -18.95
N ILE A 238 -14.15 12.74 -17.94
CA ILE A 238 -14.18 14.20 -18.16
C ILE A 238 -12.98 14.63 -19.01
N ARG A 239 -11.78 14.10 -18.74
CA ARG A 239 -10.58 14.41 -19.52
C ARG A 239 -10.69 13.91 -20.95
N ASP A 240 -11.35 12.75 -21.15
CA ASP A 240 -11.66 12.20 -22.49
C ASP A 240 -12.87 12.86 -23.18
N ARG A 241 -13.47 13.89 -22.57
CA ARG A 241 -14.65 14.61 -23.05
C ARG A 241 -15.94 13.75 -23.17
N ARG A 242 -15.97 12.61 -22.52
CA ARG A 242 -17.16 11.71 -22.42
C ARG A 242 -18.11 12.21 -21.32
N THR A 243 -18.55 13.48 -21.44
CA THR A 243 -19.28 14.19 -20.36
C THR A 243 -20.63 13.56 -20.02
N ALA A 244 -21.32 12.97 -20.98
CA ALA A 244 -22.59 12.28 -20.72
C ALA A 244 -22.40 11.04 -19.82
N GLU A 245 -21.33 10.29 -20.05
CA GLU A 245 -20.99 9.11 -19.23
C GLU A 245 -20.49 9.53 -17.86
N ALA A 246 -19.65 10.57 -17.80
CA ALA A 246 -19.20 11.15 -16.53
C ALA A 246 -20.38 11.55 -15.64
N ARG A 247 -21.43 12.17 -16.22
CA ARG A 247 -22.65 12.52 -15.46
C ARG A 247 -23.36 11.30 -14.91
N LYS A 248 -23.47 10.21 -15.69
CA LYS A 248 -24.07 8.96 -15.20
C LYS A 248 -23.30 8.42 -13.99
N GLN A 249 -21.96 8.48 -14.02
CA GLN A 249 -21.14 8.05 -12.89
C GLN A 249 -21.31 8.95 -11.66
N LEU A 250 -21.42 10.27 -11.85
CA LEU A 250 -21.70 11.20 -10.77
C LEU A 250 -23.06 10.94 -10.10
N ASP A 251 -24.10 10.64 -10.89
CA ASP A 251 -25.41 10.31 -10.37
C ASP A 251 -25.39 8.96 -9.62
N GLU A 252 -24.57 8.00 -10.08
CA GLU A 252 -24.35 6.73 -9.38
C GLU A 252 -23.63 6.95 -8.04
N LEU A 253 -22.60 7.78 -8.00
CA LEU A 253 -21.90 8.14 -6.76
C LEU A 253 -22.85 8.75 -5.73
N VAL A 254 -23.78 9.61 -6.16
CA VAL A 254 -24.81 10.17 -5.26
C VAL A 254 -25.74 9.06 -4.75
N ARG A 255 -26.15 8.09 -5.60
CA ARG A 255 -26.94 6.91 -5.18
C ARG A 255 -26.18 6.01 -4.19
N MET A 256 -24.85 5.93 -4.31
CA MET A 256 -23.98 5.23 -3.36
C MET A 256 -23.77 5.98 -2.05
N GLY A 257 -24.37 7.17 -1.86
CA GLY A 257 -24.30 7.96 -0.63
C GLY A 257 -23.21 9.03 -0.60
N VAL A 258 -22.50 9.27 -1.71
CA VAL A 258 -21.54 10.37 -1.79
C VAL A 258 -22.30 11.69 -1.85
N ALA A 259 -21.95 12.62 -0.95
CA ALA A 259 -22.62 13.93 -0.88
C ALA A 259 -22.46 14.70 -2.21
N ARG A 260 -23.58 15.11 -2.83
CA ARG A 260 -23.55 15.85 -4.10
C ARG A 260 -22.72 17.15 -4.01
N ALA A 261 -22.63 17.72 -2.83
CA ALA A 261 -21.81 18.91 -2.60
C ALA A 261 -20.32 18.65 -2.84
N SER A 262 -19.80 17.48 -2.48
CA SER A 262 -18.40 17.09 -2.72
C SER A 262 -18.10 16.83 -4.21
N LEU A 263 -19.14 16.56 -5.01
CA LEU A 263 -19.02 16.28 -6.45
C LEU A 263 -19.26 17.54 -7.32
N ARG A 264 -19.48 18.71 -6.70
CA ARG A 264 -19.89 19.92 -7.41
C ARG A 264 -18.95 20.34 -8.54
N ASP A 265 -17.66 20.20 -8.34
CA ASP A 265 -16.66 20.60 -9.32
C ASP A 265 -16.59 19.62 -10.51
N PHE A 266 -16.81 18.32 -10.27
CA PHE A 266 -16.96 17.32 -11.32
C PHE A 266 -18.21 17.60 -12.18
N TYR A 267 -19.35 17.93 -11.56
CA TYR A 267 -20.58 18.30 -12.29
C TYR A 267 -20.37 19.56 -13.15
N LYS A 268 -19.57 20.52 -12.70
CA LYS A 268 -19.26 21.71 -13.51
C LYS A 268 -18.39 21.38 -14.72
N ARG A 269 -17.41 20.50 -14.53
CA ARG A 269 -16.48 20.07 -15.60
C ARG A 269 -17.12 19.12 -16.60
N ALA A 270 -18.15 18.40 -16.19
CA ALA A 270 -18.93 17.48 -17.02
C ALA A 270 -20.10 18.18 -17.77
N LYS A 271 -20.04 19.50 -18.00
CA LYS A 271 -21.05 20.25 -18.74
C LYS A 271 -20.88 20.15 -20.25
#